data_55acd83f12cc1cc41f96cc32e4d193b8
#
_entry.id   55acd83f12cc1cc41f96cc32e4d193b8
#
_cell.length_a   1.000
_cell.length_b   1.000
_cell.length_c   1.000
_cell.angle_alpha   90.00
_cell.angle_beta   90.00
_cell.angle_gamma   90.00
#
_symmetry.space_group_name_H-M   'P 1'
#
loop_
_entity.id
_entity.type
_entity.pdbx_description
1 polymer ?
#
loop_
_entity_poly.entity_id
_entity_poly.type
_entity_poly.pdbx_seq_one_letter_code
_entity_poly.pdbx_strand_id
1 'polypeptide(L)'
;MEENNENLNTLFDSINYRNIVELNRFIDEMNIDQALFCLVRATRYAHNKGLFDIEESEVISKSIRLLTTPQPLPKEENGDE
;
A
#
# COMPACT_ATOMS: atom_id res chain seq x y z
N MET A 1 24.87 18.69 -11.94
CA MET A 1 24.48 18.27 -11.84
C MET A 1 24.12 17.71 -11.55
N GLU A 2 23.99 17.67 -11.37
CA GLU A 2 23.46 17.19 -10.99
C GLU A 2 22.83 16.62 -10.62
N GLU A 3 22.84 16.71 -10.49
CA GLU A 3 22.24 16.28 -10.04
C GLU A 3 21.58 15.71 -9.67
N ASN A 4 21.69 15.90 -9.72
CA ASN A 4 21.02 15.44 -9.30
C ASN A 4 20.49 14.75 -9.06
N ASN A 5 20.38 14.97 -8.91
CA ASN A 5 19.86 14.25 -8.60
C ASN A 5 19.42 13.42 -8.59
N GLU A 6 19.39 13.74 -8.33
CA GLU A 6 18.94 13.01 -8.40
C GLU A 6 18.63 11.70 -8.46
N ASN A 7 18.95 11.35 -7.95
CA ASN A 7 18.79 9.92 -8.11
C ASN A 7 17.82 9.34 -7.09
N LEU A 8 16.58 9.49 -7.35
CA LEU A 8 15.55 8.90 -6.52
C LEU A 8 15.31 7.47 -6.95
N ASN A 9 15.26 6.57 -5.98
CA ASN A 9 14.80 5.20 -6.20
C ASN A 9 13.30 5.15 -5.94
N THR A 10 12.60 4.32 -6.67
CA THR A 10 11.14 4.28 -6.58
C THR A 10 10.67 2.84 -6.34
N LEU A 11 9.82 2.68 -5.34
CA LEU A 11 9.16 1.41 -5.05
C LEU A 11 7.73 1.48 -5.54
N PHE A 12 7.31 0.48 -6.29
CA PHE A 12 5.92 0.34 -6.75
C PHE A 12 5.42 1.59 -7.48
N ASP A 13 6.31 2.29 -8.15
CA ASP A 13 6.00 3.54 -8.86
C ASP A 13 5.38 4.61 -7.96
N SER A 14 5.50 4.49 -6.66
CA SER A 14 4.77 5.36 -5.73
C SER A 14 5.58 5.90 -4.57
N ILE A 15 6.65 5.21 -4.16
CA ILE A 15 7.39 5.55 -2.96
C ILE A 15 8.82 5.84 -3.35
N ASN A 16 9.27 7.06 -3.09
CA ASN A 16 10.61 7.49 -3.46
C ASN A 16 11.54 7.54 -2.25
N TYR A 17 12.78 7.14 -2.44
CA TYR A 17 13.79 7.31 -1.40
C TYR A 17 15.12 7.56 -2.08
N ARG A 18 16.02 8.26 -1.40
CA ARG A 18 17.29 8.66 -1.99
C ARG A 18 18.42 7.68 -1.68
N ASN A 19 18.39 7.05 -0.52
CA ASN A 19 19.45 6.13 -0.13
C ASN A 19 18.91 5.14 0.89
N ILE A 20 19.76 4.16 1.23
CA ILE A 20 19.33 3.08 2.10
C ILE A 20 19.03 3.57 3.52
N VAL A 21 19.69 4.61 3.97
CA VAL A 21 19.43 5.17 5.31
C VAL A 21 18.00 5.72 5.36
N GLU A 22 17.61 6.44 4.32
CA GLU A 22 16.27 7.01 4.23
C GLU A 22 15.21 5.89 4.17
N LEU A 23 15.49 4.85 3.38
CA LEU A 23 14.57 3.73 3.28
C LEU A 23 14.42 3.02 4.62
N ASN A 24 15.53 2.77 5.31
CA ASN A 24 15.47 2.09 6.60
C ASN A 24 14.71 2.91 7.63
N ARG A 25 14.86 4.24 7.60
CA ARG A 25 14.09 5.09 8.50
C ARG A 25 12.59 4.97 8.21
N PHE A 26 12.22 4.99 6.94
CA PHE A 26 10.82 4.84 6.57
C PHE A 26 10.25 3.52 7.09
N ILE A 27 11.01 2.43 6.93
CA ILE A 27 10.58 1.11 7.41
C ILE A 27 10.43 1.11 8.93
N ASP A 28 11.42 1.65 9.63
CA ASP A 28 11.42 1.62 11.10
C ASP A 28 10.30 2.46 11.70
N GLU A 29 9.93 3.55 11.02
CA GLU A 29 8.94 4.49 11.54
C GLU A 29 7.56 4.27 10.94
N MET A 30 7.39 3.22 10.16
CA MET A 30 6.14 2.97 9.46
C MET A 30 5.00 2.72 10.44
N ASN A 31 3.90 3.43 10.24
CA ASN A 31 2.70 3.19 11.05
C ASN A 31 1.69 2.38 10.23
N ILE A 32 0.55 2.09 10.86
CA ILE A 32 -0.45 1.23 10.23
C ILE A 32 -0.99 1.83 8.95
N ASP A 33 -1.24 3.14 8.94
CA ASP A 33 -1.76 3.80 7.74
C ASP A 33 -0.75 3.72 6.59
N GLN A 34 0.51 3.93 6.91
CA GLN A 34 1.56 3.83 5.90
C GLN A 34 1.71 2.39 5.41
N ALA A 35 1.59 1.42 6.33
CA ALA A 35 1.67 0.01 5.95
C ALA A 35 0.56 -0.34 4.97
N LEU A 36 -0.66 0.10 5.25
CA LEU A 36 -1.78 -0.15 4.35
C LEU A 36 -1.56 0.51 3.00
N PHE A 37 -1.09 1.75 3.01
CA PHE A 37 -0.78 2.48 1.78
C PHE A 37 0.23 1.69 0.94
N CYS A 38 1.29 1.21 1.57
CA CYS A 38 2.33 0.47 0.87
C CYS A 38 1.79 -0.81 0.24
N LEU A 39 0.97 -1.54 1.00
CA LEU A 39 0.39 -2.78 0.49
C LEU A 39 -0.54 -2.53 -0.69
N VAL A 40 -1.35 -1.47 -0.60
CA VAL A 40 -2.24 -1.12 -1.70
C VAL A 40 -1.44 -0.75 -2.94
N ARG A 41 -0.38 0.04 -2.77
CA ARG A 41 0.45 0.45 -3.91
C ARG A 41 1.18 -0.73 -4.52
N ALA A 42 1.71 -1.62 -3.69
CA ALA A 42 2.39 -2.81 -4.19
C ALA A 42 1.43 -3.69 -4.98
N THR A 43 0.21 -3.84 -4.48
CA THR A 43 -0.80 -4.66 -5.12
C THR A 43 -1.23 -4.05 -6.47
N ARG A 44 -1.44 -2.75 -6.50
CA ARG A 44 -1.80 -2.07 -7.76
C ARG A 44 -0.68 -2.18 -8.78
N TYR A 45 0.56 -2.05 -8.32
CA TYR A 45 1.71 -2.19 -9.20
C TYR A 45 1.72 -3.59 -9.84
N ALA A 46 1.52 -4.61 -9.01
CA ALA A 46 1.49 -6.00 -9.51
C ALA A 46 0.32 -6.19 -10.47
N HIS A 47 -0.83 -5.63 -10.15
CA HIS A 47 -2.00 -5.72 -11.03
C HIS A 47 -1.70 -5.09 -12.40
N ASN A 48 -1.06 -3.93 -12.39
CA ASN A 48 -0.74 -3.23 -13.63
C ASN A 48 0.29 -3.99 -14.47
N LYS A 49 1.06 -4.86 -13.84
CA LYS A 49 2.02 -5.71 -14.54
C LYS A 49 1.39 -7.01 -15.03
N GLY A 50 0.10 -7.21 -14.79
CA GLY A 50 -0.61 -8.37 -15.25
C GLY A 50 -0.31 -9.65 -14.49
N LEU A 51 0.07 -9.53 -13.21
CA LEU A 51 0.45 -10.69 -12.41
C LEU A 51 -0.74 -11.44 -11.82
N PHE A 52 -1.93 -10.87 -11.91
CA PHE A 52 -3.14 -11.49 -11.34
C PHE A 52 -4.15 -11.80 -12.44
N ASP A 53 -4.85 -12.91 -12.29
CA ASP A 53 -5.96 -13.20 -13.19
C ASP A 53 -7.21 -12.43 -12.70
N ILE A 54 -8.31 -12.62 -13.42
CA ILE A 54 -9.54 -11.87 -13.13
C ILE A 54 -10.05 -12.18 -11.73
N GLU A 55 -10.10 -13.46 -11.37
CA GLU A 55 -10.61 -13.88 -10.07
C GLU A 55 -9.73 -13.35 -8.94
N GLU A 56 -8.41 -13.44 -9.12
CA GLU A 56 -7.48 -12.92 -8.13
C GLU A 56 -7.66 -11.42 -7.97
N SER A 57 -7.83 -10.71 -9.08
CA SER A 57 -8.03 -9.26 -9.04
C SER A 57 -9.30 -8.89 -8.29
N GLU A 58 -10.36 -9.69 -8.46
CA GLU A 58 -11.62 -9.43 -7.75
C GLU A 58 -11.47 -9.58 -6.24
N VAL A 59 -10.78 -10.65 -5.83
CA VAL A 59 -10.53 -10.88 -4.40
C VAL A 59 -9.69 -9.75 -3.81
N ILE A 60 -8.65 -9.37 -4.51
CA ILE A 60 -7.76 -8.31 -4.06
C ILE A 60 -8.50 -6.98 -3.98
N SER A 61 -9.32 -6.67 -5.00
CA SER A 61 -10.08 -5.42 -5.01
C SER A 61 -11.03 -5.34 -3.84
N LYS A 62 -11.71 -6.45 -3.53
CA LYS A 62 -12.61 -6.50 -2.38
C LYS A 62 -11.83 -6.31 -1.08
N SER A 63 -10.69 -6.98 -0.98
CA SER A 63 -9.84 -6.87 0.20
C SER A 63 -9.41 -5.42 0.44
N ILE A 64 -8.98 -4.74 -0.63
CA ILE A 64 -8.57 -3.35 -0.52
C ILE A 64 -9.73 -2.48 -0.06
N ARG A 65 -10.92 -2.70 -0.65
CA ARG A 65 -12.08 -1.90 -0.28
C ARG A 65 -12.44 -2.09 1.19
N LEU A 66 -12.38 -3.32 1.67
CA LEU A 66 -12.68 -3.59 3.07
C LEU A 66 -11.70 -2.91 4.01
N LEU A 67 -10.42 -2.93 3.65
CA LEU A 67 -9.39 -2.37 4.51
C LEU A 67 -9.33 -0.86 4.45
N THR A 68 -9.74 -0.27 3.34
CA THR A 68 -9.64 1.18 3.16
C THR A 68 -10.95 1.92 3.40
N THR A 69 -12.06 1.20 3.55
CA THR A 69 -13.36 1.82 3.82
C THR A 69 -13.53 1.95 5.32
N PRO A 70 -13.94 3.11 5.83
CA PRO A 70 -14.21 3.24 7.26
C PRO A 70 -15.24 2.21 7.70
N GLN A 71 -14.97 1.56 8.82
CA GLN A 71 -15.86 0.53 9.33
C GLN A 71 -16.86 1.14 10.29
N PRO A 72 -18.10 0.66 10.29
CA PRO A 72 -19.05 1.10 11.30
C PRO A 72 -18.57 0.66 12.68
N LEU A 73 -19.01 1.36 13.69
CA LEU A 73 -18.69 0.98 15.06
C LEU A 73 -19.23 -0.41 15.32
N PRO A 74 -18.45 -1.25 15.97
CA PRO A 74 -18.93 -2.59 16.34
C PRO A 74 -20.02 -2.46 17.37
N LYS A 75 -21.04 -3.14 17.20
CA LYS A 75 -22.06 -3.13 18.18
C LYS A 75 -23.27 -3.89 17.73
N GLU A 76 -23.19 -3.39 17.52
CA GLU A 76 -23.87 -3.84 17.06
C GLU A 76 -24.12 -4.87 16.64
N GLU A 77 -23.74 -4.78 16.90
CA GLU A 77 -23.92 -5.77 16.60
C GLU A 77 -24.36 -6.58 16.60
N ASN A 78 -24.33 -6.14 17.14
CA ASN A 78 -24.70 -6.89 17.27
C ASN A 78 -25.34 -7.49 17.26
N GLY A 79 -25.38 -7.07 17.54
CA GLY A 79 -25.97 -7.48 17.68
C GLY A 79 -26.70 -8.03 17.50
N ASP A 80 -26.74 -7.82 17.72
CA ASP A 80 -27.51 -8.28 17.63
C ASP A 80 -27.96 -8.91 17.33
N GLU A 81 -27.86 -8.72 17.65
CA GLU A 81 -28.24 -9.29 17.49
C GLU A 81 -28.50 -9.74 17.36
#